data_649c4a3449d4dfe7dfa0b54f08c03f8a
#
_entry.id   649c4a3449d4dfe7dfa0b54f08c03f8a
#
_cell.length_a   1.000
_cell.length_b   1.000
_cell.length_c   1.000
_cell.angle_alpha   90.00
_cell.angle_beta   90.00
_cell.angle_gamma   90.00
#
_symmetry.space_group_name_H-M   'P 1'
#
loop_
_entity.id
_entity.type
_entity.pdbx_description
1 polymer ?
#
loop_
_entity_poly.entity_id
_entity_poly.type
_entity_poly.pdbx_seq_one_letter_code
_entity_poly.pdbx_strand_id
1 'polypeptide(L)'
;YELRYSVRNESALMLPGSNSSETDDYISGTSIMGFFANQYLKNHSDDSDFEEMFLRHGVIFSNLYITSPEGTAALPAPAAIAKDKTQSAEHGTVYENLLTVGENHVRILKPLKSGYFATGKEVKVQTETVYHHSTGDDSTLYTQTCICPGQVFSGTVTGKGKYLKAAGIG
;
A
#
# COMPACT_ATOMS: atom_id res chain seq x y z
N TYR A 1 21.71 -0.40 -6.60
CA TYR A 1 20.66 -0.50 -7.63
C TYR A 1 19.30 -0.27 -6.99
N GLU A 2 18.38 0.31 -7.76
CA GLU A 2 16.97 0.43 -7.44
C GLU A 2 16.17 -0.23 -8.55
N LEU A 3 15.25 -1.10 -8.17
CA LEU A 3 14.34 -1.78 -9.10
C LEU A 3 12.90 -1.44 -8.70
N ARG A 4 12.05 -1.18 -9.68
CA ARG A 4 10.59 -1.05 -9.49
C ARG A 4 9.95 -2.39 -9.76
N TYR A 5 8.98 -2.75 -8.94
CA TYR A 5 8.21 -3.97 -9.11
C TYR A 5 6.75 -3.75 -8.76
N SER A 6 5.91 -4.64 -9.24
CA SER A 6 4.47 -4.61 -8.98
C SER A 6 3.99 -5.98 -8.55
N VAL A 7 3.00 -5.98 -7.68
CA VAL A 7 2.32 -7.17 -7.18
C VAL A 7 0.83 -7.03 -7.49
N ARG A 8 0.23 -8.07 -8.06
CA ARG A 8 -1.21 -8.19 -8.21
C ARG A 8 -1.75 -9.17 -7.17
N ASN A 9 -2.78 -8.79 -6.42
CA ASN A 9 -3.46 -9.74 -5.56
C ASN A 9 -4.49 -10.54 -6.38
N GLU A 10 -4.42 -11.86 -6.31
CA GLU A 10 -5.31 -12.76 -7.06
C GLU A 10 -6.56 -13.17 -6.27
N SER A 11 -6.54 -12.98 -4.98
CA SER A 11 -7.65 -13.23 -4.06
C SER A 11 -7.86 -12.04 -3.15
N ALA A 12 -8.97 -12.02 -2.42
CA ALA A 12 -9.20 -11.04 -1.36
C ALA A 12 -8.01 -11.04 -0.40
N LEU A 13 -7.46 -9.86 -0.13
CA LEU A 13 -6.26 -9.70 0.69
C LEU A 13 -6.58 -8.89 1.94
N MET A 14 -6.36 -9.47 3.09
CA MET A 14 -6.41 -8.78 4.36
C MET A 14 -4.99 -8.52 4.84
N LEU A 15 -4.67 -7.25 5.04
CA LEU A 15 -3.43 -6.80 5.63
C LEU A 15 -3.73 -6.29 7.05
N PRO A 16 -2.99 -6.74 8.07
CA PRO A 16 -3.28 -6.33 9.43
C PRO A 16 -3.09 -4.82 9.59
N GLY A 17 -4.20 -4.13 9.78
CA GLY A 17 -4.26 -2.71 10.06
C GLY A 17 -4.21 -2.40 11.55
N SER A 18 -4.44 -1.15 11.90
CA SER A 18 -4.52 -0.69 13.30
C SER A 18 -5.69 -1.32 14.07
N ASN A 19 -6.74 -1.74 13.35
CA ASN A 19 -7.91 -2.45 13.87
C ASN A 19 -7.96 -3.87 13.30
N SER A 20 -8.34 -4.85 14.12
CA SER A 20 -8.39 -6.26 13.74
C SER A 20 -9.43 -6.58 12.66
N SER A 21 -10.38 -5.69 12.40
CA SER A 21 -11.46 -5.84 11.41
C SER A 21 -11.24 -5.07 10.11
N GLU A 22 -10.23 -4.19 10.05
CA GLU A 22 -9.95 -3.36 8.89
C GLU A 22 -8.61 -3.75 8.27
N THR A 23 -8.55 -3.74 6.95
CA THR A 23 -7.29 -3.94 6.21
C THR A 23 -6.57 -2.61 6.01
N ASP A 24 -5.25 -2.64 6.07
CA ASP A 24 -4.45 -1.54 5.51
C ASP A 24 -4.69 -1.46 3.99
N ASP A 25 -4.59 -0.26 3.46
CA ASP A 25 -4.79 0.04 2.03
C ASP A 25 -3.46 0.10 1.24
N TYR A 26 -2.39 -0.42 1.82
CA TYR A 26 -1.06 -0.58 1.21
C TYR A 26 -0.40 -1.86 1.71
N ILE A 27 0.56 -2.38 0.94
CA ILE A 27 1.35 -3.53 1.38
C ILE A 27 2.65 -3.01 2.00
N SER A 28 2.90 -3.34 3.26
CA SER A 28 4.11 -2.86 3.95
C SER A 28 5.38 -3.45 3.35
N GLY A 29 6.44 -2.66 3.28
CA GLY A 29 7.76 -3.13 2.85
C GLY A 29 8.30 -4.27 3.73
N THR A 30 7.93 -4.29 5.02
CA THR A 30 8.28 -5.37 5.94
C THR A 30 7.59 -6.69 5.60
N SER A 31 6.34 -6.66 5.14
CA SER A 31 5.62 -7.86 4.67
C SER A 31 6.29 -8.44 3.42
N ILE A 32 6.69 -7.58 2.49
CA ILE A 32 7.42 -8.00 1.29
C ILE A 32 8.80 -8.54 1.65
N MET A 33 9.51 -7.86 2.53
CA MET A 33 10.80 -8.35 3.04
C MET A 33 10.66 -9.74 3.66
N GLY A 34 9.65 -9.95 4.50
CA GLY A 34 9.37 -11.25 5.11
C GLY A 34 9.08 -12.35 4.10
N PHE A 35 8.35 -12.02 3.00
CA PHE A 35 8.12 -12.95 1.91
C PHE A 35 9.45 -13.39 1.24
N PHE A 36 10.30 -12.44 0.86
CA PHE A 36 11.59 -12.76 0.23
C PHE A 36 12.55 -13.45 1.16
N ALA A 37 12.61 -13.06 2.44
CA ALA A 37 13.39 -13.75 3.46
C ALA A 37 12.97 -15.22 3.61
N ASN A 38 11.66 -15.49 3.65
CA ASN A 38 11.15 -16.86 3.71
C ASN A 38 11.46 -17.66 2.44
N GLN A 39 11.39 -17.01 1.26
CA GLN A 39 11.78 -17.68 0.00
C GLN A 39 13.27 -18.00 -0.05
N TYR A 40 14.11 -17.11 0.44
CA TYR A 40 15.55 -17.36 0.56
C TYR A 40 15.84 -18.59 1.42
N LEU A 41 15.25 -18.64 2.62
CA LEU A 41 15.46 -19.74 3.58
C LEU A 41 14.94 -21.09 3.12
N LYS A 42 14.07 -21.17 2.10
CA LYS A 42 13.69 -22.46 1.50
C LYS A 42 14.81 -23.14 0.74
N ASN A 43 15.77 -22.39 0.22
CA ASN A 43 16.84 -22.87 -0.63
C ASN A 43 18.24 -22.66 -0.02
N HIS A 44 18.32 -21.88 1.05
CA HIS A 44 19.56 -21.49 1.71
C HIS A 44 19.39 -21.61 3.23
N SER A 45 20.51 -21.66 3.95
CA SER A 45 20.50 -21.58 5.41
C SER A 45 20.45 -20.11 5.88
N ASP A 46 20.21 -19.93 7.17
CA ASP A 46 20.44 -18.67 7.88
C ASP A 46 21.94 -18.44 8.00
N ASP A 47 22.50 -17.76 7.03
CA ASP A 47 23.91 -17.48 6.88
C ASP A 47 24.23 -15.99 6.94
N SER A 48 25.51 -15.62 6.77
CA SER A 48 25.95 -14.22 6.81
C SER A 48 25.33 -13.37 5.70
N ASP A 49 24.98 -13.95 4.56
CA ASP A 49 24.32 -13.23 3.47
C ASP A 49 22.85 -12.97 3.82
N PHE A 50 22.16 -13.90 4.48
CA PHE A 50 20.81 -13.67 5.01
C PHE A 50 20.80 -12.51 6.02
N GLU A 51 21.70 -12.54 7.01
CA GLU A 51 21.82 -11.45 7.99
C GLU A 51 22.05 -10.11 7.30
N GLU A 52 23.00 -10.04 6.38
CA GLU A 52 23.34 -8.78 5.71
C GLU A 52 22.19 -8.28 4.84
N MET A 53 21.48 -9.16 4.11
CA MET A 53 20.38 -8.77 3.23
C MET A 53 19.16 -8.30 4.01
N PHE A 54 18.69 -9.09 4.97
CA PHE A 54 17.37 -8.89 5.56
C PHE A 54 17.41 -8.28 6.97
N LEU A 55 18.43 -8.57 7.77
CA LEU A 55 18.51 -8.05 9.14
C LEU A 55 19.34 -6.76 9.25
N ARG A 56 20.33 -6.58 8.37
CA ARG A 56 21.18 -5.37 8.32
C ARG A 56 20.81 -4.39 7.20
N HIS A 57 19.62 -4.55 6.63
CA HIS A 57 19.11 -3.67 5.58
C HIS A 57 19.97 -3.57 4.31
N GLY A 58 20.68 -4.63 3.97
CA GLY A 58 21.43 -4.74 2.69
C GLY A 58 20.50 -4.74 1.48
N VAL A 59 19.22 -5.10 1.68
CA VAL A 59 18.12 -4.94 0.74
C VAL A 59 16.97 -4.22 1.46
N ILE A 60 16.48 -3.15 0.87
CA ILE A 60 15.41 -2.30 1.44
C ILE A 60 14.21 -2.36 0.50
N PHE A 61 13.05 -2.74 1.05
CA PHE A 61 11.77 -2.76 0.35
C PHE A 61 10.95 -1.55 0.76
N SER A 62 10.48 -0.76 -0.20
CA SER A 62 9.50 0.30 0.07
C SER A 62 8.13 -0.31 0.36
N ASN A 63 7.24 0.47 0.95
CA ASN A 63 5.82 0.14 0.90
C ASN A 63 5.35 0.10 -0.56
N LEU A 64 4.36 -0.76 -0.84
CA LEU A 64 3.71 -0.82 -2.14
C LEU A 64 2.36 -0.12 -2.03
N TYR A 65 2.14 0.81 -2.93
CA TYR A 65 0.90 1.57 -3.02
C TYR A 65 0.13 1.19 -4.27
N ILE A 66 -1.18 1.43 -4.24
CA ILE A 66 -2.06 1.14 -5.36
C ILE A 66 -1.54 1.79 -6.65
N THR A 67 -1.65 1.06 -7.75
CA THR A 67 -1.27 1.55 -9.08
C THR A 67 -2.51 2.08 -9.79
N SER A 68 -2.40 3.23 -10.44
CA SER A 68 -3.47 3.79 -11.25
C SER A 68 -3.80 2.89 -12.45
N PRO A 69 -4.99 3.03 -13.06
CA PRO A 69 -5.33 2.30 -14.29
C PRO A 69 -4.32 2.50 -15.44
N GLU A 70 -3.63 3.64 -15.45
CA GLU A 70 -2.59 3.98 -16.43
C GLU A 70 -1.21 3.36 -16.09
N GLY A 71 -1.12 2.58 -15.02
CA GLY A 71 0.11 1.89 -14.60
C GLY A 71 1.08 2.74 -13.78
N THR A 72 0.67 3.91 -13.31
CA THR A 72 1.49 4.77 -12.44
C THR A 72 1.26 4.43 -10.98
N ALA A 73 2.33 4.21 -10.22
CA ALA A 73 2.24 4.03 -8.77
C ALA A 73 1.67 5.30 -8.13
N ALA A 74 0.61 5.16 -7.36
CA ALA A 74 0.04 6.26 -6.61
C ALA A 74 0.81 6.45 -5.29
N LEU A 75 0.91 7.68 -4.85
CA LEU A 75 1.55 8.03 -3.58
C LEU A 75 0.51 8.48 -2.56
N PRO A 76 0.75 8.28 -1.27
CA PRO A 76 -0.12 8.81 -0.22
C PRO A 76 -0.31 10.32 -0.40
N ALA A 77 -1.54 10.79 -0.20
CA ALA A 77 -1.87 12.20 -0.28
C ALA A 77 -1.08 12.98 0.77
N PRO A 78 -0.34 14.04 0.38
CA PRO A 78 0.25 14.95 1.36
C PRO A 78 -0.85 15.56 2.24
N ALA A 79 -0.57 15.77 3.52
CA ALA A 79 -1.50 16.38 4.47
C ALA A 79 -1.98 17.79 4.06
N ALA A 80 -1.21 18.46 3.21
CA ALA A 80 -1.55 19.76 2.66
C ALA A 80 -2.60 19.74 1.54
N ILE A 81 -3.00 18.58 1.04
CA ILE A 81 -4.01 18.48 -0.02
C ILE A 81 -5.40 18.48 0.59
N ALA A 82 -6.28 19.30 0.01
CA ALA A 82 -7.67 19.43 0.41
C ALA A 82 -8.61 19.41 -0.81
N LYS A 83 -9.87 19.03 -0.56
CA LYS A 83 -10.96 19.08 -1.54
C LYS A 83 -11.76 20.38 -1.34
N ASP A 84 -12.16 21.02 -2.43
CA ASP A 84 -13.14 22.09 -2.39
C ASP A 84 -14.53 21.50 -2.07
N LYS A 85 -15.16 22.01 -1.01
CA LYS A 85 -16.50 21.57 -0.56
C LYS A 85 -17.64 22.14 -1.43
N THR A 86 -17.38 23.20 -2.17
CA THR A 86 -18.40 23.92 -2.96
C THR A 86 -18.59 23.35 -4.34
N GLN A 87 -17.64 22.54 -4.81
CA GLN A 87 -17.72 21.96 -6.15
C GLN A 87 -18.52 20.66 -6.15
N SER A 88 -19.53 20.62 -7.02
CA SER A 88 -20.33 19.42 -7.25
C SER A 88 -19.57 18.39 -8.07
N ALA A 89 -19.93 17.12 -7.90
CA ALA A 89 -19.34 15.99 -8.63
C ALA A 89 -19.46 16.10 -10.17
N GLU A 90 -20.35 16.97 -10.68
CA GLU A 90 -20.55 17.17 -12.11
C GLU A 90 -19.38 17.85 -12.82
N HIS A 91 -18.60 18.66 -12.12
CA HIS A 91 -17.45 19.37 -12.68
C HIS A 91 -16.08 18.74 -12.31
N GLY A 92 -16.10 17.57 -11.66
CA GLY A 92 -14.91 16.92 -11.15
C GLY A 92 -14.47 17.48 -9.77
N THR A 93 -13.68 16.71 -9.06
CA THR A 93 -13.15 17.14 -7.76
C THR A 93 -11.92 18.00 -7.98
N VAL A 94 -11.95 19.22 -7.47
CA VAL A 94 -10.77 20.10 -7.45
C VAL A 94 -10.01 19.89 -6.14
N TYR A 95 -8.72 19.68 -6.27
CA TYR A 95 -7.80 19.55 -5.16
C TYR A 95 -6.92 20.78 -5.09
N GLU A 96 -6.74 21.28 -3.89
CA GLU A 96 -5.91 22.45 -3.64
C GLU A 96 -4.86 22.19 -2.57
N ASN A 97 -3.76 22.92 -2.64
CA ASN A 97 -2.70 22.86 -1.65
C ASN A 97 -2.95 23.94 -0.58
N LEU A 98 -3.25 23.50 0.63
CA LEU A 98 -3.51 24.39 1.78
C LEU A 98 -2.37 25.35 2.10
N LEU A 99 -1.14 25.05 1.66
CA LEU A 99 0.01 25.93 1.88
C LEU A 99 0.05 27.15 0.94
N THR A 100 -0.72 27.11 -0.15
CA THR A 100 -0.69 28.15 -1.20
C THR A 100 -2.00 28.94 -1.33
N VAL A 101 -3.07 28.51 -0.67
CA VAL A 101 -4.37 29.20 -0.72
C VAL A 101 -4.45 30.33 0.31
N GLY A 102 -5.18 31.39 -0.01
CA GLY A 102 -5.45 32.49 0.91
C GLY A 102 -6.38 32.07 2.06
N GLU A 103 -6.28 32.76 3.21
CA GLU A 103 -7.03 32.43 4.43
C GLU A 103 -8.54 32.31 4.23
N ASN A 104 -9.12 33.17 3.41
CA ASN A 104 -10.58 33.15 3.13
C ASN A 104 -11.00 31.91 2.34
N HIS A 105 -10.12 31.33 1.53
CA HIS A 105 -10.39 30.15 0.72
C HIS A 105 -10.26 28.86 1.55
N VAL A 106 -9.38 28.83 2.52
CA VAL A 106 -9.19 27.66 3.40
C VAL A 106 -10.48 27.23 4.10
N ARG A 107 -11.39 28.15 4.39
CA ARG A 107 -12.66 27.85 5.09
C ARG A 107 -13.60 26.93 4.31
N ILE A 108 -13.51 26.91 2.99
CA ILE A 108 -14.33 26.06 2.12
C ILE A 108 -13.65 24.75 1.75
N LEU A 109 -12.39 24.55 2.14
CA LEU A 109 -11.62 23.37 1.86
C LEU A 109 -11.82 22.31 2.96
N LYS A 110 -11.82 21.05 2.54
CA LYS A 110 -11.82 19.88 3.44
C LYS A 110 -10.50 19.14 3.28
N PRO A 111 -9.62 19.12 4.30
CA PRO A 111 -8.39 18.34 4.25
C PRO A 111 -8.69 16.87 3.97
N LEU A 112 -7.88 16.24 3.15
CA LEU A 112 -7.93 14.81 2.95
C LEU A 112 -7.29 14.12 4.15
N LYS A 113 -8.02 13.18 4.75
CA LYS A 113 -7.51 12.39 5.87
C LYS A 113 -6.71 11.17 5.39
N SER A 114 -7.01 10.70 4.19
CA SER A 114 -6.38 9.52 3.57
C SER A 114 -6.62 9.60 2.06
N GLY A 115 -5.88 8.83 1.31
CA GLY A 115 -6.04 8.70 -0.14
C GLY A 115 -4.69 8.63 -0.84
N TYR A 116 -4.75 8.21 -2.10
CA TYR A 116 -3.58 8.07 -2.96
C TYR A 116 -3.79 8.88 -4.22
N PHE A 117 -2.72 9.42 -4.76
CA PHE A 117 -2.74 10.23 -5.98
C PHE A 117 -1.71 9.73 -6.99
N ALA A 118 -2.14 9.58 -8.23
CA ALA A 118 -1.28 9.38 -9.38
C ALA A 118 -1.65 10.41 -10.45
N THR A 119 -0.66 11.10 -11.02
CA THR A 119 -0.87 12.08 -12.10
C THR A 119 -1.98 13.12 -11.82
N GLY A 120 -2.07 13.58 -10.56
CA GLY A 120 -3.05 14.59 -10.13
C GLY A 120 -4.47 14.06 -9.91
N LYS A 121 -4.70 12.75 -10.04
CA LYS A 121 -6.00 12.10 -9.80
C LYS A 121 -5.96 11.24 -8.55
N GLU A 122 -7.06 11.24 -7.81
CA GLU A 122 -7.25 10.32 -6.68
C GLU A 122 -7.40 8.89 -7.20
N VAL A 123 -6.65 7.97 -6.59
CA VAL A 123 -6.73 6.53 -6.83
C VAL A 123 -7.20 5.88 -5.54
N LYS A 124 -8.20 5.02 -5.62
CA LYS A 124 -8.77 4.34 -4.43
C LYS A 124 -8.46 2.87 -4.46
N VAL A 125 -8.07 2.35 -3.31
CA VAL A 125 -8.07 0.91 -3.07
C VAL A 125 -9.51 0.46 -2.92
N GLN A 126 -9.90 -0.55 -3.71
CA GLN A 126 -11.22 -1.14 -3.61
C GLN A 126 -11.21 -2.20 -2.53
N THR A 127 -12.16 -2.10 -1.62
CA THR A 127 -12.32 -3.04 -0.51
C THR A 127 -13.71 -3.66 -0.51
N GLU A 128 -13.80 -4.86 0.03
CA GLU A 128 -15.05 -5.59 0.25
C GLU A 128 -15.13 -6.08 1.70
N THR A 129 -16.34 -6.27 2.19
CA THR A 129 -16.55 -6.84 3.51
C THR A 129 -16.78 -8.33 3.38
N VAL A 130 -15.92 -9.12 3.99
CA VAL A 130 -16.02 -10.58 4.04
C VAL A 130 -16.62 -11.00 5.37
N TYR A 131 -17.61 -11.89 5.30
CA TYR A 131 -18.29 -12.44 6.47
C TYR A 131 -17.69 -13.78 6.82
N HIS A 132 -17.28 -13.94 8.07
CA HIS A 132 -16.74 -15.19 8.60
C HIS A 132 -17.69 -15.76 9.64
N HIS A 133 -17.89 -17.05 9.55
CA HIS A 133 -18.66 -17.84 10.51
C HIS A 133 -17.70 -18.76 11.25
N SER A 134 -17.56 -18.61 12.56
CA SER A 134 -16.83 -19.60 13.34
C SER A 134 -17.73 -20.81 13.56
N THR A 135 -17.20 -22.00 13.26
CA THR A 135 -17.87 -23.27 13.53
C THR A 135 -17.43 -23.80 14.90
N GLY A 136 -18.29 -23.70 15.90
CA GLY A 136 -18.04 -24.16 17.28
C GLY A 136 -19.23 -23.87 18.18
N ASP A 137 -19.17 -24.25 19.45
CA ASP A 137 -20.23 -24.06 20.43
C ASP A 137 -20.56 -22.56 20.65
N ASP A 138 -19.62 -21.65 20.38
CA ASP A 138 -19.83 -20.21 20.31
C ASP A 138 -19.74 -19.72 18.85
N SER A 139 -20.80 -19.99 18.07
CA SER A 139 -20.84 -19.50 16.68
C SER A 139 -20.94 -17.98 16.63
N THR A 140 -19.80 -17.32 16.47
CA THR A 140 -19.70 -15.87 16.30
C THR A 140 -19.59 -15.51 14.83
N LEU A 141 -20.45 -14.60 14.38
CA LEU A 141 -20.31 -13.95 13.07
C LEU A 141 -19.40 -12.74 13.24
N TYR A 142 -18.32 -12.69 12.49
CA TYR A 142 -17.49 -11.50 12.44
C TYR A 142 -17.24 -11.07 11.00
N THR A 143 -16.99 -9.80 10.82
CA THR A 143 -16.74 -9.20 9.51
C THR A 143 -15.30 -8.69 9.43
N GLN A 144 -14.70 -8.83 8.26
CA GLN A 144 -13.40 -8.27 7.95
C GLN A 144 -13.47 -7.50 6.65
N THR A 145 -12.82 -6.35 6.60
CA THR A 145 -12.64 -5.61 5.36
C THR A 145 -11.37 -6.12 4.68
N CYS A 146 -11.50 -6.51 3.42
CA CYS A 146 -10.40 -7.03 2.61
C CYS A 146 -10.24 -6.19 1.33
N ILE A 147 -9.03 -6.14 0.80
CA ILE A 147 -8.75 -5.58 -0.51
C ILE A 147 -9.33 -6.52 -1.57
N CYS A 148 -10.15 -5.98 -2.50
CA CYS A 148 -10.72 -6.76 -3.59
C CYS A 148 -9.65 -7.38 -4.48
N PRO A 149 -9.89 -8.57 -5.07
CA PRO A 149 -8.95 -9.21 -5.99
C PRO A 149 -8.64 -8.37 -7.24
N GLY A 150 -7.48 -8.61 -7.83
CA GLY A 150 -7.08 -8.07 -9.12
C GLY A 150 -6.43 -6.69 -9.09
N GLN A 151 -6.29 -6.09 -7.92
CA GLN A 151 -5.63 -4.79 -7.81
C GLN A 151 -4.11 -4.93 -7.89
N VAL A 152 -3.45 -3.91 -8.42
CA VAL A 152 -2.01 -3.88 -8.61
C VAL A 152 -1.40 -2.85 -7.66
N PHE A 153 -0.38 -3.27 -6.93
CA PHE A 153 0.40 -2.43 -6.03
C PHE A 153 1.83 -2.36 -6.53
N SER A 154 2.44 -1.19 -6.48
CA SER A 154 3.81 -0.96 -6.95
C SER A 154 4.68 -0.35 -5.87
N GLY A 155 5.94 -0.74 -5.89
CA GLY A 155 6.96 -0.22 -4.99
C GLY A 155 8.36 -0.37 -5.57
N THR A 156 9.35 -0.08 -4.75
CA THR A 156 10.75 -0.19 -5.11
C THR A 156 11.50 -1.09 -4.15
N VAL A 157 12.54 -1.72 -4.67
CA VAL A 157 13.53 -2.42 -3.87
C VAL A 157 14.91 -1.87 -4.19
N THR A 158 15.69 -1.58 -3.16
CA THR A 158 17.02 -1.00 -3.27
C THR A 158 18.03 -1.91 -2.60
N GLY A 159 19.18 -2.13 -3.23
CA GLY A 159 20.23 -2.96 -2.65
C GLY A 159 21.45 -3.10 -3.57
N LYS A 160 22.48 -3.78 -3.05
CA LYS A 160 23.63 -4.18 -3.88
C LYS A 160 23.20 -5.27 -4.86
N GLY A 161 23.66 -5.22 -6.11
CA GLY A 161 23.25 -6.15 -7.15
C GLY A 161 23.43 -7.63 -6.79
N LYS A 162 24.51 -7.97 -6.04
CA LYS A 162 24.71 -9.35 -5.56
C LYS A 162 23.61 -9.83 -4.63
N TYR A 163 23.09 -8.94 -3.76
CA TYR A 163 22.03 -9.26 -2.81
C TYR A 163 20.66 -9.34 -3.47
N LEU A 164 20.39 -8.43 -4.42
CA LEU A 164 19.14 -8.48 -5.20
C LEU A 164 19.02 -9.81 -5.95
N LYS A 165 20.10 -10.24 -6.61
CA LYS A 165 20.16 -11.55 -7.29
C LYS A 165 20.01 -12.72 -6.33
N ALA A 166 20.70 -12.70 -5.19
CA ALA A 166 20.61 -13.74 -4.18
C ALA A 166 19.19 -13.86 -3.58
N ALA A 167 18.51 -12.74 -3.40
CA ALA A 167 17.11 -12.69 -2.96
C ALA A 167 16.11 -13.12 -4.06
N GLY A 168 16.56 -13.46 -5.27
CA GLY A 168 15.70 -13.82 -6.40
C GLY A 168 15.00 -12.64 -7.05
N ILE A 169 15.57 -11.42 -6.90
CA ILE A 169 15.06 -10.17 -7.45
C ILE A 169 16.00 -9.74 -8.59
N GLY A 170 15.60 -9.92 -9.84
CA GLY A 170 16.39 -9.46 -10.99
C GLY A 170 16.39 -10.43 -12.14
#